data_6d6e54f6232a744057fc90fd760fb23b
#
_entry.id   6d6e54f6232a744057fc90fd760fb23b
#
_cell.length_a   1.000
_cell.length_b   1.000
_cell.length_c   1.000
_cell.angle_alpha   90.00
_cell.angle_beta   90.00
_cell.angle_gamma   90.00
#
_symmetry.space_group_name_H-M   'P 1'
#
loop_
_entity.id
_entity.type
_entity.pdbx_description
1 polymer ?
#
loop_
_entity_poly.entity_id
_entity_poly.type
_entity_poly.pdbx_seq_one_letter_code
_entity_poly.pdbx_strand_id
1 'polypeptide(L)'
;MTRTRFEVVSAPASLPAAPLPQPAGGAGVVATAILLFAGLGLSCWLADGQLRGLLAGLDDQALGQASRTIDELVNRQREQLVSEVRVLADDNRIRATVLAPKFDEATVQDVLEDLRKSSGATLLAVLDGSGKVEAVTGAVGLRQVDLSSSAAVKAAFERPTSDIWTLPDQVQIIGLAPIRSGDQTPALLVKGLALGKSQLATVEAALGVSGAVFIGDRIAASSSQNAEIDEALRSAGRLIDGSGELAIGGRGYRVKLGRAGEGATAARLAWLVPRHRAGDRARPLLFLVWCPVPLGALLLLLLLVNSRRTNGGNP
;
A
#
# COMPACT_ATOMS: atom_id res chain seq x y z
N MET A 1 -3.08 -91.85 -38.89
CA MET A 1 -2.70 -92.18 -37.50
C MET A 1 -1.25 -91.79 -37.30
N THR A 2 -0.99 -90.59 -36.81
CA THR A 2 0.38 -90.04 -36.64
C THR A 2 0.64 -89.91 -35.13
N ARG A 3 1.53 -90.72 -34.63
CA ARG A 3 1.97 -90.71 -33.21
C ARG A 3 3.00 -89.62 -33.04
N THR A 4 2.66 -88.61 -32.27
CA THR A 4 3.60 -87.52 -31.77
C THR A 4 4.36 -88.08 -30.58
N ARG A 5 5.68 -88.10 -30.67
CA ARG A 5 6.64 -88.48 -29.63
C ARG A 5 6.91 -87.26 -28.77
N PHE A 6 6.62 -87.35 -27.50
CA PHE A 6 7.02 -86.28 -26.51
C PHE A 6 8.47 -86.56 -26.10
N GLU A 7 9.32 -85.58 -26.34
CA GLU A 7 10.71 -85.52 -25.89
C GLU A 7 10.73 -84.89 -24.49
N VAL A 8 11.23 -85.65 -23.52
CA VAL A 8 11.40 -85.17 -22.13
C VAL A 8 12.64 -84.31 -22.09
N VAL A 9 12.44 -83.02 -21.96
CA VAL A 9 13.51 -82.01 -21.75
C VAL A 9 13.97 -82.17 -20.30
N SER A 10 15.23 -82.53 -20.11
CA SER A 10 15.90 -82.57 -18.81
C SER A 10 15.99 -81.22 -18.16
N ALA A 11 15.65 -81.16 -16.88
CA ALA A 11 15.71 -79.88 -16.07
C ALA A 11 17.15 -79.35 -16.04
N PRO A 12 17.31 -78.01 -16.22
CA PRO A 12 18.64 -77.41 -16.12
C PRO A 12 19.14 -77.45 -14.65
N ALA A 13 20.44 -77.64 -14.51
CA ALA A 13 21.17 -77.73 -13.29
C ALA A 13 20.90 -76.51 -12.39
N SER A 14 20.69 -76.76 -11.11
CA SER A 14 20.52 -75.71 -10.05
C SER A 14 21.65 -74.73 -10.10
N LEU A 15 21.29 -73.45 -10.45
CA LEU A 15 22.18 -72.31 -10.31
C LEU A 15 22.57 -72.12 -8.81
N PRO A 16 23.83 -71.84 -8.50
CA PRO A 16 24.23 -71.59 -7.14
C PRO A 16 23.45 -70.37 -6.60
N ALA A 17 22.81 -70.50 -5.45
CA ALA A 17 22.09 -69.45 -4.77
C ALA A 17 23.03 -68.24 -4.58
N ALA A 18 22.68 -67.13 -5.22
CA ALA A 18 23.36 -65.87 -4.99
C ALA A 18 23.33 -65.53 -3.46
N PRO A 19 24.42 -65.14 -2.87
CA PRO A 19 24.43 -64.78 -1.47
C PRO A 19 23.45 -63.63 -1.23
N LEU A 20 22.51 -63.87 -0.32
CA LEU A 20 21.56 -62.82 0.12
C LEU A 20 22.36 -61.64 0.60
N PRO A 21 22.01 -60.39 0.19
CA PRO A 21 22.71 -59.22 0.66
C PRO A 21 22.66 -59.18 2.17
N GLN A 22 23.83 -59.18 2.81
CA GLN A 22 23.95 -59.07 4.26
C GLN A 22 23.24 -57.78 4.71
N PRO A 23 22.43 -57.77 5.76
CA PRO A 23 21.77 -56.57 6.25
C PRO A 23 22.85 -55.55 6.57
N ALA A 24 22.75 -54.42 5.87
CA ALA A 24 23.67 -53.29 6.08
C ALA A 24 23.73 -52.98 7.58
N GLY A 25 24.93 -53.13 8.16
CA GLY A 25 25.13 -52.96 9.59
C GLY A 25 24.55 -51.63 10.07
N GLY A 26 24.06 -51.56 11.29
CA GLY A 26 23.29 -50.43 11.85
C GLY A 26 23.86 -49.01 11.59
N ALA A 27 25.15 -48.91 11.28
CA ALA A 27 25.82 -47.65 10.88
C ALA A 27 25.29 -47.11 9.52
N GLY A 28 24.96 -47.95 8.55
CA GLY A 28 24.42 -47.51 7.26
C GLY A 28 23.01 -46.92 7.36
N VAL A 29 22.16 -47.52 8.19
CA VAL A 29 20.80 -47.06 8.45
C VAL A 29 20.83 -45.69 9.15
N VAL A 30 21.73 -45.50 10.13
CA VAL A 30 21.89 -44.21 10.82
C VAL A 30 22.39 -43.11 9.86
N ALA A 31 23.39 -43.41 9.03
CA ALA A 31 23.92 -42.45 8.06
C ALA A 31 22.83 -42.02 7.03
N THR A 32 22.07 -42.97 6.49
CA THR A 32 20.96 -42.65 5.56
C THR A 32 19.88 -41.77 6.22
N ALA A 33 19.57 -42.06 7.46
CA ALA A 33 18.61 -41.29 8.23
C ALA A 33 19.08 -39.87 8.48
N ILE A 34 20.34 -39.66 8.87
CA ILE A 34 20.93 -38.31 9.05
C ILE A 34 20.88 -37.51 7.73
N LEU A 35 21.22 -38.13 6.60
CA LEU A 35 21.17 -37.48 5.29
C LEU A 35 19.73 -37.09 4.90
N LEU A 36 18.74 -37.95 5.15
CA LEU A 36 17.32 -37.63 4.91
C LEU A 36 16.84 -36.46 5.78
N PHE A 37 17.25 -36.42 7.07
CA PHE A 37 16.90 -35.32 7.97
C PHE A 37 17.57 -34.03 7.57
N ALA A 38 18.84 -34.05 7.19
CA ALA A 38 19.55 -32.89 6.69
C ALA A 38 18.90 -32.34 5.41
N GLY A 39 18.51 -33.24 4.50
CA GLY A 39 17.80 -32.89 3.25
C GLY A 39 16.43 -32.26 3.53
N LEU A 40 15.63 -32.84 4.42
CA LEU A 40 14.34 -32.31 4.83
C LEU A 40 14.49 -30.95 5.52
N GLY A 41 15.44 -30.80 6.44
CA GLY A 41 15.74 -29.55 7.12
C GLY A 41 16.14 -28.44 6.15
N LEU A 42 17.00 -28.75 5.18
CA LEU A 42 17.43 -27.82 4.15
C LEU A 42 16.25 -27.42 3.24
N SER A 43 15.41 -28.37 2.86
CA SER A 43 14.22 -28.11 2.02
C SER A 43 13.21 -27.21 2.75
N CYS A 44 12.99 -27.45 4.04
CA CYS A 44 12.13 -26.59 4.87
C CYS A 44 12.71 -25.18 5.02
N TRP A 45 14.01 -25.05 5.20
CA TRP A 45 14.69 -23.74 5.30
C TRP A 45 14.60 -22.95 3.99
N LEU A 46 14.81 -23.61 2.86
CA LEU A 46 14.66 -22.99 1.53
C LEU A 46 13.22 -22.58 1.26
N ALA A 47 12.24 -23.44 1.59
CA ALA A 47 10.82 -23.14 1.44
C ALA A 47 10.39 -21.95 2.30
N ASP A 48 10.86 -21.85 3.55
CA ASP A 48 10.61 -20.73 4.45
C ASP A 48 11.19 -19.42 3.87
N GLY A 49 12.42 -19.47 3.35
CA GLY A 49 13.05 -18.32 2.69
C GLY A 49 12.28 -17.83 1.45
N GLN A 50 11.84 -18.75 0.59
CA GLN A 50 11.03 -18.44 -0.59
C GLN A 50 9.65 -17.86 -0.19
N LEU A 51 9.00 -18.46 0.82
CA LEU A 51 7.72 -17.99 1.31
C LEU A 51 7.80 -16.57 1.87
N ARG A 52 8.83 -16.26 2.66
CA ARG A 52 9.08 -14.90 3.17
C ARG A 52 9.33 -13.91 2.03
N GLY A 53 10.07 -14.31 1.00
CA GLY A 53 10.30 -13.48 -0.18
C GLY A 53 9.01 -13.16 -0.95
N LEU A 54 8.16 -14.17 -1.16
CA LEU A 54 6.85 -14.00 -1.80
C LEU A 54 5.91 -13.10 -0.99
N LEU A 55 5.87 -13.28 0.33
CA LEU A 55 5.06 -12.49 1.24
C LEU A 55 5.51 -11.02 1.26
N ALA A 56 6.83 -10.80 1.25
CA ALA A 56 7.40 -9.45 1.14
C ALA A 56 7.01 -8.78 -0.19
N GLY A 57 7.00 -9.55 -1.29
CA GLY A 57 6.55 -9.05 -2.58
C GLY A 57 5.07 -8.65 -2.61
N LEU A 58 4.20 -9.38 -1.92
CA LEU A 58 2.78 -9.03 -1.79
C LEU A 58 2.55 -7.74 -1.01
N ASP A 59 3.32 -7.50 0.06
CA ASP A 59 3.24 -6.25 0.83
C ASP A 59 3.70 -5.05 -0.03
N ASP A 60 4.78 -5.19 -0.80
CA ASP A 60 5.24 -4.14 -1.72
C ASP A 60 4.24 -3.87 -2.85
N GLN A 61 3.58 -4.92 -3.35
CA GLN A 61 2.53 -4.79 -4.34
C GLN A 61 1.31 -4.04 -3.77
N ALA A 62 0.88 -4.36 -2.53
CA ALA A 62 -0.22 -3.69 -1.86
C ALA A 62 0.08 -2.20 -1.64
N LEU A 63 1.30 -1.85 -1.18
CA LEU A 63 1.75 -0.47 -1.02
C LEU A 63 1.81 0.28 -2.36
N GLY A 64 2.30 -0.39 -3.42
CA GLY A 64 2.32 0.18 -4.76
C GLY A 64 0.92 0.39 -5.33
N GLN A 65 -0.01 -0.51 -5.05
CA GLN A 65 -1.40 -0.40 -5.46
C GLN A 65 -2.12 0.72 -4.70
N ALA A 66 -1.91 0.85 -3.38
CA ALA A 66 -2.46 1.94 -2.58
C ALA A 66 -2.03 3.32 -3.12
N SER A 67 -0.73 3.48 -3.43
CA SER A 67 -0.23 4.71 -4.02
C SER A 67 -0.93 5.03 -5.36
N ARG A 68 -1.04 4.05 -6.26
CA ARG A 68 -1.71 4.24 -7.56
C ARG A 68 -3.20 4.57 -7.39
N THR A 69 -3.88 3.89 -6.48
CA THR A 69 -5.31 4.12 -6.23
C THR A 69 -5.59 5.53 -5.73
N ILE A 70 -4.73 6.07 -4.83
CA ILE A 70 -4.90 7.46 -4.38
C ILE A 70 -4.58 8.45 -5.49
N ASP A 71 -3.54 8.19 -6.30
CA ASP A 71 -3.20 9.05 -7.43
C ASP A 71 -4.35 9.12 -8.45
N GLU A 72 -4.97 7.97 -8.77
CA GLU A 72 -6.16 7.92 -9.64
C GLU A 72 -7.36 8.66 -9.02
N LEU A 73 -7.60 8.48 -7.71
CA LEU A 73 -8.67 9.16 -7.00
C LEU A 73 -8.46 10.68 -7.00
N VAL A 74 -7.24 11.13 -6.69
CA VAL A 74 -6.86 12.54 -6.72
C VAL A 74 -7.02 13.12 -8.14
N ASN A 75 -6.58 12.41 -9.18
CA ASN A 75 -6.72 12.86 -10.55
C ASN A 75 -8.18 12.99 -10.98
N ARG A 76 -9.03 12.02 -10.65
CA ARG A 76 -10.49 12.13 -10.90
C ARG A 76 -11.11 13.31 -10.17
N GLN A 77 -10.73 13.54 -8.92
CA GLN A 77 -11.20 14.70 -8.16
C GLN A 77 -10.72 16.03 -8.77
N ARG A 78 -9.49 16.08 -9.30
CA ARG A 78 -8.97 17.26 -10.01
C ARG A 78 -9.79 17.57 -11.26
N GLU A 79 -10.08 16.56 -12.08
CA GLU A 79 -10.91 16.73 -13.29
C GLU A 79 -12.33 17.19 -12.93
N GLN A 80 -12.93 16.57 -11.93
CA GLN A 80 -14.26 16.97 -11.44
C GLN A 80 -14.26 18.41 -10.93
N LEU A 81 -13.26 18.80 -10.12
CA LEU A 81 -13.14 20.16 -9.60
C LEU A 81 -12.98 21.21 -10.68
N VAL A 82 -12.23 20.91 -11.76
CA VAL A 82 -12.10 21.81 -12.90
C VAL A 82 -13.46 22.07 -13.55
N SER A 83 -14.28 21.02 -13.71
CA SER A 83 -15.63 21.18 -14.25
C SER A 83 -16.55 21.98 -13.32
N GLU A 84 -16.53 21.65 -12.04
CA GLU A 84 -17.38 22.32 -11.03
C GLU A 84 -17.01 23.78 -10.82
N VAL A 85 -15.71 24.11 -10.72
CA VAL A 85 -15.26 25.50 -10.52
C VAL A 85 -15.58 26.36 -11.72
N ARG A 86 -15.54 25.79 -12.94
CA ARG A 86 -15.96 26.49 -14.16
C ARG A 86 -17.43 26.88 -14.09
N VAL A 87 -18.30 25.94 -13.71
CA VAL A 87 -19.74 26.22 -13.57
C VAL A 87 -19.99 27.29 -12.50
N LEU A 88 -19.27 27.21 -11.38
CA LEU A 88 -19.37 28.22 -10.32
C LEU A 88 -18.85 29.61 -10.75
N ALA A 89 -17.78 29.66 -11.54
CA ALA A 89 -17.24 30.93 -12.04
C ALA A 89 -18.20 31.64 -13.01
N ASP A 90 -19.08 30.88 -13.67
CA ASP A 90 -20.14 31.41 -14.54
C ASP A 90 -21.44 31.74 -13.76
N ASP A 91 -21.52 31.48 -12.44
CA ASP A 91 -22.67 31.83 -11.61
C ASP A 91 -22.85 33.35 -11.55
N ASN A 92 -24.08 33.80 -11.86
CA ASN A 92 -24.38 35.22 -11.94
C ASN A 92 -24.19 35.96 -10.63
N ARG A 93 -24.33 35.28 -9.46
CA ARG A 93 -24.12 35.90 -8.14
C ARG A 93 -22.64 36.20 -7.92
N ILE A 94 -21.75 35.27 -8.27
CA ILE A 94 -20.29 35.48 -8.20
C ILE A 94 -19.90 36.61 -9.14
N ARG A 95 -20.35 36.54 -10.43
CA ARG A 95 -19.98 37.53 -11.41
C ARG A 95 -20.47 38.92 -11.01
N ALA A 96 -21.73 39.05 -10.54
CA ALA A 96 -22.28 40.34 -10.13
C ALA A 96 -21.53 40.95 -8.94
N THR A 97 -21.07 40.14 -7.95
CA THR A 97 -20.35 40.64 -6.78
C THR A 97 -18.88 40.91 -7.07
N VAL A 98 -18.19 40.03 -7.79
CA VAL A 98 -16.75 40.16 -8.09
C VAL A 98 -16.48 41.25 -9.13
N LEU A 99 -17.39 41.41 -10.11
CA LEU A 99 -17.26 42.40 -11.19
C LEU A 99 -17.92 43.76 -10.84
N ALA A 100 -18.43 43.89 -9.61
CA ALA A 100 -19.04 45.17 -9.18
C ALA A 100 -18.01 46.30 -9.21
N PRO A 101 -18.42 47.53 -9.59
CA PRO A 101 -17.52 48.71 -9.60
C PRO A 101 -16.90 49.03 -8.23
N LYS A 102 -17.58 48.67 -7.16
CA LYS A 102 -17.06 48.71 -5.77
C LYS A 102 -17.02 47.29 -5.25
N PHE A 103 -15.82 46.72 -5.19
CA PHE A 103 -15.60 45.44 -4.53
C PHE A 103 -15.86 45.59 -3.04
N ASP A 104 -16.85 44.83 -2.54
CA ASP A 104 -17.15 44.73 -1.12
C ASP A 104 -16.78 43.34 -0.63
N GLU A 105 -15.67 43.21 0.07
CA GLU A 105 -15.15 41.93 0.57
C GLU A 105 -16.19 41.18 1.41
N ALA A 106 -16.97 41.87 2.25
CA ALA A 106 -17.95 41.20 3.10
C ALA A 106 -19.08 40.55 2.27
N THR A 107 -19.62 41.26 1.27
CA THR A 107 -20.64 40.73 0.38
C THR A 107 -20.11 39.57 -0.43
N VAL A 108 -18.88 39.64 -0.95
CA VAL A 108 -18.26 38.52 -1.68
C VAL A 108 -18.08 37.31 -0.76
N GLN A 109 -17.63 37.54 0.48
CA GLN A 109 -17.43 36.46 1.45
C GLN A 109 -18.74 35.75 1.82
N ASP A 110 -19.85 36.47 1.97
CA ASP A 110 -21.18 35.88 2.24
C ASP A 110 -21.64 35.00 1.06
N VAL A 111 -21.48 35.49 -0.17
CA VAL A 111 -21.81 34.70 -1.37
C VAL A 111 -20.93 33.45 -1.48
N LEU A 112 -19.64 33.58 -1.21
CA LEU A 112 -18.71 32.44 -1.21
C LEU A 112 -19.09 31.42 -0.14
N GLU A 113 -19.48 31.85 1.06
CA GLU A 113 -19.86 30.94 2.14
C GLU A 113 -21.11 30.14 1.80
N ASP A 114 -22.14 30.78 1.20
CA ASP A 114 -23.35 30.10 0.75
C ASP A 114 -23.05 29.06 -0.34
N LEU A 115 -22.21 29.44 -1.31
CA LEU A 115 -21.78 28.53 -2.39
C LEU A 115 -20.88 27.42 -1.86
N ARG A 116 -20.02 27.69 -0.90
CA ARG A 116 -19.19 26.67 -0.27
C ARG A 116 -20.06 25.59 0.39
N LYS A 117 -21.06 26.00 1.17
CA LYS A 117 -21.99 25.07 1.82
C LYS A 117 -22.80 24.24 0.82
N SER A 118 -23.30 24.90 -0.24
CA SER A 118 -24.13 24.22 -1.24
C SER A 118 -23.35 23.31 -2.18
N SER A 119 -22.06 23.62 -2.46
CA SER A 119 -21.20 22.85 -3.37
C SER A 119 -20.35 21.80 -2.67
N GLY A 120 -20.42 21.67 -1.32
CA GLY A 120 -19.61 20.76 -0.54
C GLY A 120 -18.11 21.06 -0.56
N ALA A 121 -17.71 22.28 -0.96
CA ALA A 121 -16.34 22.70 -0.97
C ALA A 121 -15.79 22.88 0.44
N THR A 122 -14.53 22.52 0.67
CA THR A 122 -13.82 22.84 1.93
C THR A 122 -13.21 24.22 1.89
N LEU A 123 -12.98 24.76 0.67
CA LEU A 123 -12.40 26.06 0.40
C LEU A 123 -13.09 26.67 -0.80
N LEU A 124 -13.51 27.93 -0.72
CA LEU A 124 -13.75 28.81 -1.86
C LEU A 124 -12.99 30.11 -1.67
N ALA A 125 -12.38 30.62 -2.74
CA ALA A 125 -11.68 31.90 -2.72
C ALA A 125 -11.80 32.63 -4.08
N VAL A 126 -11.64 33.94 -4.04
CA VAL A 126 -11.45 34.79 -5.21
C VAL A 126 -10.05 35.37 -5.16
N LEU A 127 -9.33 35.25 -6.28
CA LEU A 127 -8.03 35.88 -6.49
C LEU A 127 -8.20 37.03 -7.48
N ASP A 128 -7.49 38.12 -7.26
CA ASP A 128 -7.42 39.23 -8.21
C ASP A 128 -6.57 38.92 -9.45
N GLY A 129 -6.49 39.83 -10.40
CA GLY A 129 -5.69 39.68 -11.63
C GLY A 129 -4.18 39.51 -11.38
N SER A 130 -3.69 39.76 -10.18
CA SER A 130 -2.28 39.50 -9.76
C SER A 130 -2.09 38.14 -9.10
N GLY A 131 -3.17 37.41 -8.82
CA GLY A 131 -3.14 36.15 -8.07
C GLY A 131 -3.17 36.31 -6.54
N LYS A 132 -3.46 37.52 -6.04
CA LYS A 132 -3.62 37.79 -4.60
C LYS A 132 -5.03 37.41 -4.15
N VAL A 133 -5.15 36.86 -2.95
CA VAL A 133 -6.43 36.48 -2.33
C VAL A 133 -7.20 37.75 -1.92
N GLU A 134 -8.35 37.98 -2.55
CA GLU A 134 -9.26 39.07 -2.20
C GLU A 134 -10.30 38.62 -1.16
N ALA A 135 -10.91 37.45 -1.38
CA ALA A 135 -11.88 36.88 -0.45
C ALA A 135 -11.66 35.38 -0.32
N VAL A 136 -11.88 34.82 0.88
CA VAL A 136 -11.72 33.38 1.13
C VAL A 136 -12.66 32.94 2.22
N THR A 137 -13.24 31.73 2.02
CA THR A 137 -14.05 31.04 3.02
C THR A 137 -13.60 29.58 3.16
N GLY A 138 -13.67 29.03 4.37
CA GLY A 138 -13.26 27.68 4.70
C GLY A 138 -11.82 27.56 5.19
N ALA A 139 -10.81 27.68 4.34
CA ALA A 139 -9.40 27.58 4.71
C ALA A 139 -8.74 28.96 4.86
N VAL A 140 -8.81 29.54 6.05
CA VAL A 140 -8.31 30.90 6.33
C VAL A 140 -6.79 31.03 6.09
N GLY A 141 -6.04 29.94 6.26
CA GLY A 141 -4.59 29.91 6.02
C GLY A 141 -4.16 30.25 4.59
N LEU A 142 -5.09 30.23 3.62
CA LEU A 142 -4.80 30.60 2.23
C LEU A 142 -4.36 32.06 2.08
N ARG A 143 -4.85 32.97 2.91
CA ARG A 143 -4.44 34.39 2.89
C ARG A 143 -2.95 34.61 3.17
N GLN A 144 -2.30 33.64 3.79
CA GLN A 144 -0.87 33.71 4.16
C GLN A 144 0.05 33.14 3.08
N VAL A 145 -0.52 32.57 2.01
CA VAL A 145 0.22 31.93 0.93
C VAL A 145 0.33 32.90 -0.25
N ASP A 146 1.56 33.16 -0.69
CA ASP A 146 1.79 33.90 -1.94
C ASP A 146 1.58 32.99 -3.14
N LEU A 147 0.49 33.21 -3.87
CA LEU A 147 0.10 32.44 -5.03
C LEU A 147 0.52 33.09 -6.36
N SER A 148 1.05 34.30 -6.35
CA SER A 148 1.40 35.08 -7.55
C SER A 148 2.44 34.37 -8.42
N SER A 149 3.31 33.57 -7.83
CA SER A 149 4.35 32.77 -8.51
C SER A 149 3.86 31.42 -9.01
N SER A 150 2.66 30.95 -8.59
CA SER A 150 2.14 29.63 -8.93
C SER A 150 1.89 29.48 -10.44
N ALA A 151 2.47 28.43 -11.04
CA ALA A 151 2.24 28.10 -12.44
C ALA A 151 0.76 27.78 -12.73
N ALA A 152 0.08 27.12 -11.79
CA ALA A 152 -1.34 26.79 -11.91
C ALA A 152 -2.22 28.06 -11.90
N VAL A 153 -1.91 29.02 -11.02
CA VAL A 153 -2.63 30.31 -10.99
C VAL A 153 -2.44 31.07 -12.28
N LYS A 154 -1.22 31.14 -12.80
CA LYS A 154 -0.96 31.82 -14.10
C LYS A 154 -1.71 31.15 -15.25
N ALA A 155 -1.69 29.81 -15.33
CA ALA A 155 -2.40 29.05 -16.35
C ALA A 155 -3.94 29.22 -16.23
N ALA A 156 -4.45 29.44 -15.01
CA ALA A 156 -5.88 29.57 -14.75
C ALA A 156 -6.49 30.85 -15.34
N PHE A 157 -5.72 31.89 -15.58
CA PHE A 157 -6.20 33.10 -16.25
C PHE A 157 -6.57 32.84 -17.72
N GLU A 158 -5.96 31.85 -18.34
CA GLU A 158 -6.25 31.46 -19.73
C GLU A 158 -7.34 30.38 -19.81
N ARG A 159 -7.26 29.36 -18.98
CA ARG A 159 -8.14 28.18 -18.97
C ARG A 159 -8.31 27.59 -17.59
N PRO A 160 -9.48 26.99 -17.27
CA PRO A 160 -9.66 26.27 -16.04
C PRO A 160 -8.58 25.20 -15.85
N THR A 161 -8.01 25.12 -14.65
CA THR A 161 -6.94 24.19 -14.30
C THR A 161 -7.11 23.64 -12.89
N SER A 162 -6.28 22.69 -12.49
CA SER A 162 -6.27 22.12 -11.14
C SER A 162 -4.85 21.96 -10.63
N ASP A 163 -4.70 21.97 -9.29
CA ASP A 163 -3.43 21.80 -8.61
C ASP A 163 -3.64 21.16 -7.22
N ILE A 164 -2.56 20.89 -6.51
CA ILE A 164 -2.59 20.46 -5.11
C ILE A 164 -1.84 21.49 -4.28
N TRP A 165 -2.56 22.13 -3.37
CA TRP A 165 -1.97 23.13 -2.48
C TRP A 165 -1.77 22.60 -1.08
N THR A 166 -0.58 22.84 -0.53
CA THR A 166 -0.26 22.58 0.86
C THR A 166 -0.45 23.84 1.66
N LEU A 167 -1.52 23.89 2.45
CA LEU A 167 -1.80 24.96 3.41
C LEU A 167 -1.17 24.61 4.77
N PRO A 168 -1.06 25.56 5.71
CA PRO A 168 -0.41 25.32 6.99
C PRO A 168 -0.98 24.12 7.78
N ASP A 169 -2.27 23.81 7.65
CA ASP A 169 -2.99 22.82 8.43
C ASP A 169 -3.58 21.68 7.61
N GLN A 170 -3.64 21.81 6.28
CA GLN A 170 -4.31 20.82 5.41
C GLN A 170 -3.77 20.84 3.99
N VAL A 171 -3.93 19.72 3.29
CA VAL A 171 -3.65 19.62 1.87
C VAL A 171 -4.98 19.71 1.11
N GLN A 172 -5.03 20.56 0.09
CA GLN A 172 -6.20 20.81 -0.73
C GLN A 172 -5.96 20.37 -2.18
N ILE A 173 -6.89 19.64 -2.73
CA ILE A 173 -7.02 19.46 -4.18
C ILE A 173 -7.85 20.65 -4.64
N ILE A 174 -7.33 21.45 -5.57
CA ILE A 174 -7.98 22.68 -6.02
C ILE A 174 -8.31 22.67 -7.51
N GLY A 175 -9.41 23.30 -7.84
CA GLY A 175 -9.75 23.75 -9.17
C GLY A 175 -9.74 25.27 -9.21
N LEU A 176 -9.24 25.82 -10.32
CA LEU A 176 -9.21 27.25 -10.59
C LEU A 176 -9.92 27.52 -11.92
N ALA A 177 -10.73 28.59 -11.96
CA ALA A 177 -11.38 29.02 -13.20
C ALA A 177 -11.40 30.53 -13.32
N PRO A 178 -11.25 31.08 -14.54
CA PRO A 178 -11.32 32.51 -14.77
C PRO A 178 -12.76 33.04 -14.63
N ILE A 179 -12.92 34.12 -13.88
CA ILE A 179 -14.15 34.93 -13.85
C ILE A 179 -14.00 35.96 -14.97
N ARG A 180 -14.82 35.83 -16.04
CA ARG A 180 -14.68 36.64 -17.25
C ARG A 180 -15.65 37.80 -17.28
N SER A 181 -15.17 38.96 -17.80
CA SER A 181 -15.95 40.11 -18.14
C SER A 181 -15.62 40.53 -19.60
N GLY A 182 -16.42 40.04 -20.56
CA GLY A 182 -16.06 40.13 -21.98
C GLY A 182 -14.78 39.34 -22.26
N ASP A 183 -13.79 40.00 -22.86
CA ASP A 183 -12.48 39.39 -23.16
C ASP A 183 -11.46 39.49 -22.02
N GLN A 184 -11.83 40.13 -20.93
CA GLN A 184 -10.93 40.29 -19.77
C GLN A 184 -11.19 39.23 -18.69
N THR A 185 -10.12 38.85 -18.00
CA THR A 185 -10.17 37.97 -16.82
C THR A 185 -9.68 38.73 -15.61
N PRO A 186 -10.54 39.55 -14.95
CA PRO A 186 -10.14 40.37 -13.81
C PRO A 186 -9.88 39.57 -12.54
N ALA A 187 -10.44 38.36 -12.42
CA ALA A 187 -10.32 37.54 -11.22
C ALA A 187 -10.35 36.04 -11.52
N LEU A 188 -9.92 35.22 -10.58
CA LEU A 188 -10.04 33.76 -10.58
C LEU A 188 -10.93 33.30 -9.42
N LEU A 189 -11.79 32.31 -9.69
CA LEU A 189 -12.44 31.55 -8.65
C LEU A 189 -11.62 30.31 -8.35
N VAL A 190 -11.42 30.02 -7.07
CA VAL A 190 -10.75 28.83 -6.53
C VAL A 190 -11.76 28.01 -5.77
N LYS A 191 -11.86 26.71 -6.08
CA LYS A 191 -12.60 25.72 -5.30
C LYS A 191 -11.66 24.64 -4.81
N GLY A 192 -11.70 24.32 -3.51
CA GLY A 192 -10.85 23.29 -2.90
C GLY A 192 -11.64 22.19 -2.21
N LEU A 193 -11.07 20.99 -2.25
CA LEU A 193 -11.46 19.83 -1.46
C LEU A 193 -10.28 19.36 -0.64
N ALA A 194 -10.45 19.21 0.68
CA ALA A 194 -9.38 18.73 1.54
C ALA A 194 -9.04 17.27 1.20
N LEU A 195 -7.76 16.97 0.99
CA LEU A 195 -7.25 15.61 0.97
C LEU A 195 -7.19 15.12 2.43
N GLY A 196 -8.26 14.50 2.86
CA GLY A 196 -8.49 14.23 4.27
C GLY A 196 -8.73 12.76 4.59
N LYS A 197 -9.21 12.53 5.80
CA LYS A 197 -9.46 11.19 6.36
C LYS A 197 -10.38 10.33 5.50
N SER A 198 -11.41 10.89 4.86
CA SER A 198 -12.39 10.14 4.07
C SER A 198 -11.78 9.44 2.86
N GLN A 199 -10.91 10.15 2.12
CA GLN A 199 -10.22 9.60 0.95
C GLN A 199 -9.24 8.49 1.37
N LEU A 200 -8.46 8.74 2.43
CA LEU A 200 -7.53 7.74 2.97
C LEU A 200 -8.26 6.52 3.52
N ALA A 201 -9.39 6.71 4.22
CA ALA A 201 -10.21 5.61 4.74
C ALA A 201 -10.82 4.75 3.63
N THR A 202 -11.15 5.34 2.48
CA THR A 202 -11.63 4.59 1.31
C THR A 202 -10.54 3.63 0.80
N VAL A 203 -9.30 4.10 0.72
CA VAL A 203 -8.15 3.27 0.31
C VAL A 203 -7.85 2.19 1.37
N GLU A 204 -7.91 2.54 2.66
CA GLU A 204 -7.73 1.57 3.75
C GLU A 204 -8.80 0.47 3.72
N ALA A 205 -10.06 0.83 3.53
CA ALA A 205 -11.15 -0.14 3.43
C ALA A 205 -11.00 -1.09 2.23
N ALA A 206 -10.53 -0.57 1.09
CA ALA A 206 -10.36 -1.35 -0.13
C ALA A 206 -9.14 -2.28 -0.10
N LEU A 207 -8.01 -1.78 0.41
CA LEU A 207 -6.71 -2.45 0.32
C LEU A 207 -6.16 -2.90 1.68
N GLY A 208 -6.74 -2.41 2.76
CA GLY A 208 -6.30 -2.67 4.13
C GLY A 208 -4.94 -2.08 4.45
N VAL A 209 -4.59 -0.98 3.80
CA VAL A 209 -3.35 -0.25 3.96
C VAL A 209 -3.67 1.07 4.63
N SER A 210 -3.14 1.31 5.82
CA SER A 210 -3.34 2.59 6.51
C SER A 210 -2.51 3.68 5.87
N GLY A 211 -3.09 4.87 5.73
CA GLY A 211 -2.46 6.02 5.07
C GLY A 211 -2.46 7.28 5.93
N ALA A 212 -1.46 8.14 5.73
CA ALA A 212 -1.43 9.48 6.29
C ALA A 212 -0.87 10.51 5.30
N VAL A 213 -1.35 11.73 5.45
CA VAL A 213 -0.86 12.92 4.77
C VAL A 213 -0.04 13.75 5.75
N PHE A 214 1.18 14.11 5.36
CA PHE A 214 2.10 14.93 6.16
C PHE A 214 2.31 16.29 5.53
N ILE A 215 2.38 17.30 6.40
CA ILE A 215 2.86 18.64 6.08
C ILE A 215 4.08 18.88 6.96
N GLY A 216 5.27 18.87 6.36
CA GLY A 216 6.51 18.80 7.14
C GLY A 216 6.55 17.49 7.94
N ASP A 217 6.68 17.59 9.27
CA ASP A 217 6.70 16.44 10.19
C ASP A 217 5.36 16.20 10.90
N ARG A 218 4.34 16.98 10.58
CA ARG A 218 3.02 16.90 11.19
C ARG A 218 2.06 16.09 10.32
N ILE A 219 1.28 15.21 10.96
CA ILE A 219 0.16 14.52 10.30
C ILE A 219 -0.98 15.52 10.12
N ALA A 220 -1.35 15.80 8.89
CA ALA A 220 -2.51 16.62 8.54
C ALA A 220 -3.79 15.79 8.49
N ALA A 221 -3.69 14.52 8.02
CA ALA A 221 -4.79 13.57 7.99
C ALA A 221 -4.26 12.14 8.12
N SER A 222 -5.04 11.26 8.76
CA SER A 222 -4.76 9.82 8.87
C SER A 222 -6.04 9.02 8.65
N SER A 223 -5.94 7.88 7.98
CA SER A 223 -7.05 6.93 7.87
C SER A 223 -7.24 6.13 9.15
N SER A 224 -6.16 5.94 9.92
CA SER A 224 -6.17 5.13 11.13
C SER A 224 -6.97 5.78 12.26
N GLN A 225 -7.60 4.93 13.08
CA GLN A 225 -8.19 5.32 14.37
C GLN A 225 -7.35 4.78 15.55
N ASN A 226 -6.21 4.13 15.26
CA ASN A 226 -5.36 3.52 16.27
C ASN A 226 -4.16 4.44 16.56
N ALA A 227 -4.01 4.85 17.84
CA ALA A 227 -2.93 5.71 18.29
C ALA A 227 -1.53 5.11 18.04
N GLU A 228 -1.38 3.79 18.10
CA GLU A 228 -0.10 3.13 17.80
C GLU A 228 0.28 3.29 16.32
N ILE A 229 -0.71 3.21 15.42
CA ILE A 229 -0.48 3.40 13.98
C ILE A 229 -0.16 4.86 13.69
N ASP A 230 -0.82 5.81 14.37
CA ASP A 230 -0.51 7.23 14.20
C ASP A 230 0.89 7.58 14.70
N GLU A 231 1.36 6.95 15.80
CA GLU A 231 2.74 7.10 16.25
C GLU A 231 3.74 6.49 15.27
N ALA A 232 3.38 5.34 14.70
CA ALA A 232 4.12 4.71 13.63
C ALA A 232 4.29 5.62 12.42
N LEU A 233 3.18 6.20 12.00
CA LEU A 233 3.15 7.12 10.87
C LEU A 233 3.96 8.38 11.16
N ARG A 234 3.92 8.94 12.40
CA ARG A 234 4.79 10.06 12.79
C ARG A 234 6.28 9.71 12.73
N SER A 235 6.63 8.51 13.19
CA SER A 235 8.00 8.01 13.10
C SER A 235 8.42 7.80 11.64
N ALA A 236 7.52 7.31 10.77
CA ALA A 236 7.74 7.16 9.34
C ALA A 236 7.93 8.52 8.64
N GLY A 237 7.21 9.55 9.05
CA GLY A 237 7.35 10.90 8.51
C GLY A 237 8.76 11.51 8.67
N ARG A 238 9.57 10.99 9.57
CA ARG A 238 10.98 11.35 9.77
C ARG A 238 11.95 10.56 8.89
N LEU A 239 11.47 9.50 8.25
CA LEU A 239 12.29 8.71 7.32
C LEU A 239 12.42 9.45 5.98
N ILE A 240 13.56 9.24 5.34
CA ILE A 240 13.85 9.79 4.02
C ILE A 240 12.89 9.16 3.01
N ASP A 241 12.49 9.92 1.97
CA ASP A 241 11.65 9.45 0.86
C ASP A 241 12.03 8.03 0.39
N GLY A 242 11.04 7.16 0.30
CA GLY A 242 11.25 5.79 -0.16
C GLY A 242 10.41 4.75 0.59
N SER A 243 10.87 3.51 0.59
CA SER A 243 10.28 2.41 1.35
C SER A 243 11.18 2.03 2.53
N GLY A 244 10.58 1.73 3.67
CA GLY A 244 11.29 1.34 4.88
C GLY A 244 10.52 0.32 5.72
N GLU A 245 11.17 -0.16 6.78
CA GLU A 245 10.55 -1.02 7.79
C GLU A 245 10.54 -0.28 9.13
N LEU A 246 9.41 -0.37 9.83
CA LEU A 246 9.22 0.17 11.17
C LEU A 246 8.77 -0.94 12.12
N ALA A 247 9.28 -0.93 13.35
CA ALA A 247 8.83 -1.81 14.42
C ALA A 247 8.14 -0.96 15.51
N ILE A 248 6.87 -1.26 15.82
CA ILE A 248 6.05 -0.51 16.75
C ILE A 248 5.27 -1.48 17.62
N GLY A 249 5.37 -1.34 18.94
CA GLY A 249 4.68 -2.22 19.87
C GLY A 249 5.01 -3.70 19.67
N GLY A 250 6.22 -4.02 19.19
CA GLY A 250 6.63 -5.39 18.85
C GLY A 250 6.09 -5.92 17.53
N ARG A 251 5.38 -5.11 16.75
CA ARG A 251 4.87 -5.45 15.41
C ARG A 251 5.71 -4.76 14.33
N GLY A 252 6.05 -5.49 13.28
CA GLY A 252 6.73 -4.96 12.12
C GLY A 252 5.73 -4.35 11.12
N TYR A 253 6.07 -3.20 10.55
CA TYR A 253 5.32 -2.54 9.49
C TYR A 253 6.23 -2.23 8.32
N ARG A 254 5.72 -2.36 7.11
CA ARG A 254 6.33 -1.80 5.91
C ARG A 254 5.70 -0.47 5.59
N VAL A 255 6.54 0.50 5.26
CA VAL A 255 6.14 1.88 4.97
C VAL A 255 6.62 2.25 3.58
N LYS A 256 5.77 2.95 2.84
CA LYS A 256 6.13 3.62 1.59
C LYS A 256 5.77 5.10 1.73
N LEU A 257 6.75 5.96 1.46
CA LEU A 257 6.59 7.41 1.41
C LEU A 257 6.56 7.86 -0.06
N GLY A 258 5.62 8.75 -0.36
CA GLY A 258 5.48 9.41 -1.65
C GLY A 258 5.24 10.90 -1.45
N ARG A 259 5.34 11.69 -2.52
CA ARG A 259 5.01 13.13 -2.50
C ARG A 259 3.64 13.35 -3.11
N ALA A 260 2.87 14.26 -2.50
CA ALA A 260 1.64 14.79 -3.06
C ALA A 260 1.85 16.26 -3.41
N GLY A 261 1.78 16.59 -4.70
CA GLY A 261 1.99 17.94 -5.22
C GLY A 261 3.45 18.25 -5.58
N GLU A 262 3.65 19.41 -6.19
CA GLU A 262 4.95 19.91 -6.62
C GLU A 262 5.42 21.04 -5.69
N GLY A 263 6.73 21.18 -5.50
CA GLY A 263 7.36 22.26 -4.75
C GLY A 263 8.06 21.86 -3.44
N ALA A 264 8.74 22.81 -2.83
CA ALA A 264 9.56 22.60 -1.62
C ALA A 264 8.73 22.26 -0.37
N THR A 265 7.47 22.68 -0.34
CA THR A 265 6.50 22.38 0.74
C THR A 265 5.52 21.29 0.33
N ALA A 266 5.89 20.45 -0.65
CA ALA A 266 5.04 19.35 -1.09
C ALA A 266 4.63 18.48 0.11
N ALA A 267 3.34 18.17 0.17
CA ALA A 267 2.85 17.22 1.16
C ALA A 267 3.43 15.83 0.89
N ARG A 268 3.63 15.06 1.95
CA ARG A 268 4.07 13.66 1.83
C ARG A 268 2.92 12.73 2.16
N LEU A 269 2.80 11.65 1.39
CA LEU A 269 1.87 10.57 1.63
C LEU A 269 2.65 9.38 2.18
N ALA A 270 2.23 8.85 3.32
CA ALA A 270 2.78 7.62 3.88
C ALA A 270 1.72 6.52 3.84
N TRP A 271 2.14 5.34 3.42
CA TRP A 271 1.35 4.11 3.42
C TRP A 271 1.99 3.09 4.31
N LEU A 272 1.20 2.45 5.16
CA LEU A 272 1.63 1.51 6.18
C LEU A 272 0.89 0.17 6.05
N VAL A 273 1.65 -0.92 5.93
CA VAL A 273 1.12 -2.29 5.92
C VAL A 273 1.70 -3.06 7.10
N PRO A 274 0.88 -3.69 7.96
CA PRO A 274 1.39 -4.56 8.99
C PRO A 274 2.08 -5.79 8.37
N ARG A 275 3.34 -6.02 8.74
CA ARG A 275 4.14 -7.16 8.24
C ARG A 275 3.54 -8.53 8.62
N HIS A 276 2.69 -8.57 9.65
CA HIS A 276 2.08 -9.80 10.12
C HIS A 276 0.85 -10.27 9.32
N ARG A 277 0.25 -9.42 8.48
CA ARG A 277 -0.92 -9.84 7.68
C ARG A 277 -0.61 -11.03 6.76
N ALA A 278 0.58 -11.04 6.18
CA ALA A 278 1.07 -12.15 5.38
C ALA A 278 1.52 -13.32 6.26
N GLY A 279 2.21 -13.06 7.38
CA GLY A 279 2.65 -14.08 8.33
C GLY A 279 1.50 -14.82 9.03
N ASP A 280 0.45 -14.12 9.43
CA ASP A 280 -0.71 -14.73 10.10
C ASP A 280 -1.53 -15.60 9.13
N ARG A 281 -1.65 -15.21 7.87
CA ARG A 281 -2.28 -16.04 6.82
C ARG A 281 -1.41 -17.22 6.41
N ALA A 282 -0.11 -17.11 6.53
CA ALA A 282 0.84 -18.18 6.19
C ALA A 282 1.15 -19.11 7.37
N ARG A 283 0.82 -18.76 8.63
CA ARG A 283 1.00 -19.63 9.80
C ARG A 283 0.48 -21.05 9.59
N PRO A 284 -0.75 -21.30 9.08
CA PRO A 284 -1.20 -22.66 8.83
C PRO A 284 -0.37 -23.36 7.72
N LEU A 285 0.11 -22.62 6.73
CA LEU A 285 1.00 -23.16 5.70
C LEU A 285 2.40 -23.45 6.23
N LEU A 286 2.94 -22.60 7.10
CA LEU A 286 4.21 -22.85 7.78
C LEU A 286 4.12 -24.06 8.70
N PHE A 287 3.01 -24.25 9.42
CA PHE A 287 2.77 -25.47 10.21
C PHE A 287 2.81 -26.73 9.33
N LEU A 288 2.23 -26.69 8.14
CA LEU A 288 2.20 -27.80 7.19
C LEU A 288 3.60 -28.15 6.66
N VAL A 289 4.48 -27.15 6.52
CA VAL A 289 5.87 -27.33 6.08
C VAL A 289 6.76 -27.87 7.22
N TRP A 290 6.55 -27.41 8.49
CA TRP A 290 7.38 -27.79 9.63
C TRP A 290 6.90 -29.06 10.37
N CYS A 291 5.62 -29.45 10.23
CA CYS A 291 5.04 -30.63 10.87
C CYS A 291 5.72 -31.97 10.49
N PRO A 292 6.14 -32.22 9.23
CA PRO A 292 6.80 -33.47 8.87
C PRO A 292 8.17 -33.66 9.50
N VAL A 293 8.86 -32.60 9.92
CA VAL A 293 10.18 -32.69 10.56
C VAL A 293 10.16 -33.43 11.91
N PRO A 294 9.33 -33.02 12.89
CA PRO A 294 9.25 -33.75 14.18
C PRO A 294 8.63 -35.15 14.03
N LEU A 295 7.67 -35.34 13.09
CA LEU A 295 7.09 -36.66 12.82
C LEU A 295 8.13 -37.63 12.26
N GLY A 296 8.94 -37.18 11.32
CA GLY A 296 10.05 -37.96 10.78
C GLY A 296 11.10 -38.30 11.85
N ALA A 297 11.45 -37.36 12.77
CA ALA A 297 12.33 -37.57 13.88
C ALA A 297 11.80 -38.66 14.85
N LEU A 298 10.50 -38.57 15.14
CA LEU A 298 9.85 -39.57 16.03
C LEU A 298 9.86 -40.98 15.41
N LEU A 299 9.56 -41.06 14.09
CA LEU A 299 9.54 -42.33 13.37
C LEU A 299 10.94 -42.96 13.32
N LEU A 300 11.96 -42.17 13.14
CA LEU A 300 13.36 -42.58 13.14
C LEU A 300 13.80 -43.06 14.50
N LEU A 301 13.40 -42.39 15.58
CA LEU A 301 13.69 -42.79 16.95
C LEU A 301 13.02 -44.14 17.29
N LEU A 302 11.78 -44.33 16.82
CA LEU A 302 11.06 -45.59 16.95
C LEU A 302 11.76 -46.73 16.19
N LEU A 303 12.23 -46.50 14.96
CA LEU A 303 12.96 -47.48 14.15
C LEU A 303 14.31 -47.83 14.81
N LEU A 304 15.05 -46.85 15.37
CA LEU A 304 16.30 -47.12 16.09
C LEU A 304 16.10 -47.93 17.37
N VAL A 305 15.04 -47.62 18.12
CA VAL A 305 14.70 -48.39 19.34
C VAL A 305 14.31 -49.85 18.99
N ASN A 306 13.52 -50.01 17.92
CA ASN A 306 13.11 -51.33 17.47
C ASN A 306 14.27 -52.14 16.88
N SER A 307 15.21 -51.53 16.17
CA SER A 307 16.44 -52.14 15.67
C SER A 307 17.36 -52.61 16.77
N ARG A 308 17.45 -51.88 17.90
CA ARG A 308 18.21 -52.30 19.08
C ARG A 308 17.58 -53.48 19.82
N ARG A 309 16.24 -53.59 19.85
CA ARG A 309 15.52 -54.70 20.47
C ARG A 309 15.68 -56.01 19.66
N THR A 310 15.74 -55.94 18.36
CA THR A 310 15.93 -57.16 17.51
C THR A 310 17.37 -57.67 17.52
N ASN A 311 18.38 -56.79 17.70
CA ASN A 311 19.80 -57.21 17.77
C ASN A 311 20.25 -57.62 19.17
N GLY A 312 19.48 -57.32 20.23
CA GLY A 312 19.83 -57.69 21.63
C GLY A 312 19.27 -59.04 22.11
N GLY A 313 18.59 -59.78 21.25
CA GLY A 313 17.85 -60.99 21.59
C GLY A 313 18.51 -62.35 21.21
N ASN A 314 19.83 -62.41 20.93
CA ASN A 314 20.54 -63.66 20.77
C ASN A 314 21.62 -63.82 21.90
N PRO A 315 21.43 -64.71 22.88
CA PRO A 315 22.51 -65.13 23.77
C PRO A 315 23.42 -66.11 23.06
#